data_eecfcf305209fdf231e98e8a64fd6c1b
#
_entry.id   eecfcf305209fdf231e98e8a64fd6c1b
#
_cell.length_a   1.000
_cell.length_b   1.000
_cell.length_c   1.000
_cell.angle_alpha   90.00
_cell.angle_beta   90.00
_cell.angle_gamma   90.00
#
_symmetry.space_group_name_H-M   'P 1'
#
loop_
_entity.id
_entity.type
_entity.pdbx_description
1 polymer ?
#
loop_
_entity_poly.entity_id
_entity_poly.type
_entity_poly.pdbx_seq_one_letter_code
_entity_poly.pdbx_strand_id
1 'polypeptide(L)'
;MQRQTVVLGAGMVGVSIAWHLRQRGHEVTLVDRLQPGRETSFGNAGIIQREAVRPYPFPRDVKTLLSVLPNRRVDIRYRPAGMVNAASPLLRYWMNSAPKAYQKIVPEYASLIQLSLKTHGPMIDAAGAEHLVRRQGWLELYRTPEKLAARIKEAEEARRLYGVQFEQLDRAALEEKEPSLSDTIIGAIHWLDPWTVADPGGLVAAYAQAFSNDGGRILQADIKSVQQIGDRWQVNTAAESLEVDNVVVALGPWAGSWLKELGYHFP
;
A
#
# COMPACT_ATOMS: atom_id res chain seq x y z
N MET A 1 3.99 -29.29 -3.98
CA MET A 1 3.38 -29.56 -5.31
C MET A 1 3.33 -28.25 -6.08
N GLN A 2 3.76 -28.28 -7.35
CA GLN A 2 3.63 -27.16 -8.28
C GLN A 2 2.13 -26.96 -8.58
N ARG A 3 1.64 -25.72 -8.45
CA ARG A 3 0.24 -25.37 -8.73
C ARG A 3 0.17 -24.31 -9.80
N GLN A 4 -0.85 -24.38 -10.63
CA GLN A 4 -1.17 -23.36 -11.62
C GLN A 4 -1.97 -22.23 -10.94
N THR A 5 -1.49 -21.02 -11.03
CA THR A 5 -2.11 -19.87 -10.36
C THR A 5 -2.26 -18.71 -11.33
N VAL A 6 -3.45 -18.12 -11.37
CA VAL A 6 -3.68 -16.84 -12.04
C VAL A 6 -3.74 -15.72 -11.00
N VAL A 7 -3.00 -14.65 -11.24
CA VAL A 7 -3.05 -13.41 -10.46
C VAL A 7 -3.74 -12.35 -11.32
N LEU A 8 -4.85 -11.81 -10.84
CA LEU A 8 -5.65 -10.80 -11.49
C LEU A 8 -5.27 -9.41 -10.98
N GLY A 9 -4.74 -8.59 -11.88
CA GLY A 9 -4.23 -7.24 -11.59
C GLY A 9 -2.70 -7.19 -11.52
N ALA A 10 -2.09 -6.36 -12.37
CA ALA A 10 -0.65 -6.17 -12.47
C ALA A 10 -0.17 -4.83 -11.84
N GLY A 11 -0.83 -4.40 -10.76
CA GLY A 11 -0.32 -3.37 -9.87
C GLY A 11 0.76 -3.91 -8.94
N MET A 12 1.30 -3.08 -8.05
CA MET A 12 2.37 -3.43 -7.09
C MET A 12 2.05 -4.73 -6.33
N VAL A 13 0.83 -4.88 -5.83
CA VAL A 13 0.42 -6.06 -5.04
C VAL A 13 0.41 -7.33 -5.92
N GLY A 14 -0.22 -7.26 -7.10
CA GLY A 14 -0.34 -8.42 -7.98
C GLY A 14 1.00 -8.89 -8.52
N VAL A 15 1.85 -7.97 -8.98
CA VAL A 15 3.20 -8.30 -9.46
C VAL A 15 4.05 -8.91 -8.35
N SER A 16 3.99 -8.35 -7.13
CA SER A 16 4.72 -8.89 -5.96
C SER A 16 4.25 -10.30 -5.62
N ILE A 17 2.94 -10.54 -5.59
CA ILE A 17 2.39 -11.89 -5.34
C ILE A 17 2.84 -12.86 -6.44
N ALA A 18 2.74 -12.46 -7.70
CA ALA A 18 3.13 -13.30 -8.84
C ALA A 18 4.61 -13.70 -8.76
N TRP A 19 5.50 -12.74 -8.48
CA TRP A 19 6.92 -12.99 -8.33
C TRP A 19 7.20 -13.95 -7.16
N HIS A 20 6.64 -13.70 -5.97
CA HIS A 20 6.85 -14.56 -4.81
C HIS A 20 6.27 -15.98 -4.98
N LEU A 21 5.19 -16.14 -5.73
CA LEU A 21 4.67 -17.46 -6.07
C LEU A 21 5.60 -18.22 -7.04
N ARG A 22 6.18 -17.50 -8.01
CA ARG A 22 7.22 -18.09 -8.89
C ARG A 22 8.41 -18.58 -8.09
N GLN A 23 8.94 -17.78 -7.16
CA GLN A 23 10.06 -18.16 -6.29
C GLN A 23 9.75 -19.40 -5.43
N ARG A 24 8.47 -19.74 -5.24
CA ARG A 24 8.01 -20.97 -4.56
C ARG A 24 7.74 -22.12 -5.51
N GLY A 25 8.07 -21.96 -6.79
CA GLY A 25 7.95 -23.02 -7.82
C GLY A 25 6.54 -23.18 -8.40
N HIS A 26 5.64 -22.20 -8.24
CA HIS A 26 4.33 -22.24 -8.90
C HIS A 26 4.41 -21.83 -10.38
N GLU A 27 3.52 -22.34 -11.21
CA GLU A 27 3.25 -21.81 -12.55
C GLU A 27 2.29 -20.64 -12.41
N VAL A 28 2.72 -19.44 -12.80
CA VAL A 28 1.95 -18.21 -12.55
C VAL A 28 1.70 -17.45 -13.83
N THR A 29 0.42 -17.11 -14.07
CA THR A 29 -0.01 -16.17 -15.10
C THR A 29 -0.54 -14.91 -14.44
N LEU A 30 0.06 -13.76 -14.74
CA LEU A 30 -0.38 -12.44 -14.30
C LEU A 30 -1.25 -11.82 -15.39
N VAL A 31 -2.48 -11.44 -15.06
CA VAL A 31 -3.46 -10.91 -16.02
C VAL A 31 -3.85 -9.48 -15.65
N ASP A 32 -3.74 -8.56 -16.61
CA ASP A 32 -4.25 -7.19 -16.48
C ASP A 32 -4.68 -6.65 -17.84
N ARG A 33 -5.60 -5.72 -17.87
CA ARG A 33 -6.06 -5.02 -19.08
C ARG A 33 -4.98 -4.09 -19.64
N LEU A 34 -4.13 -3.54 -18.78
CA LEU A 34 -3.03 -2.65 -19.14
C LEU A 34 -1.67 -3.32 -18.87
N GLN A 35 -0.61 -2.64 -19.28
CA GLN A 35 0.74 -3.03 -18.91
C GLN A 35 0.94 -2.89 -17.38
N PRO A 36 1.83 -3.70 -16.77
CA PRO A 36 2.11 -3.64 -15.35
C PRO A 36 2.45 -2.23 -14.84
N GLY A 37 1.87 -1.85 -13.71
CA GLY A 37 2.12 -0.57 -13.07
C GLY A 37 1.38 0.64 -13.67
N ARG A 38 0.51 0.48 -14.65
CA ARG A 38 -0.12 1.61 -15.38
C ARG A 38 -1.47 2.09 -14.77
N GLU A 39 -1.91 1.51 -13.67
CA GLU A 39 -3.11 1.95 -12.93
C GLU A 39 -2.71 2.69 -11.64
N THR A 40 -3.33 2.37 -10.49
CA THR A 40 -3.09 3.04 -9.20
C THR A 40 -1.63 3.02 -8.72
N SER A 41 -0.82 2.08 -9.21
CA SER A 41 0.61 2.00 -8.87
C SER A 41 1.49 2.98 -9.65
N PHE A 42 0.97 3.67 -10.67
CA PHE A 42 1.73 4.56 -11.54
C PHE A 42 2.18 5.84 -10.84
N GLY A 43 1.30 6.47 -10.08
CA GLY A 43 1.51 7.81 -9.52
C GLY A 43 1.22 7.88 -8.02
N ASN A 44 1.92 7.09 -7.21
CA ASN A 44 1.83 7.16 -5.75
C ASN A 44 3.01 7.95 -5.15
N ALA A 45 3.04 8.07 -3.81
CA ALA A 45 4.07 8.83 -3.11
C ALA A 45 5.49 8.22 -3.18
N GLY A 46 5.64 7.01 -3.70
CA GLY A 46 6.95 6.37 -3.84
C GLY A 46 7.64 6.10 -2.51
N ILE A 47 6.91 5.63 -1.50
CA ILE A 47 7.49 5.30 -0.19
C ILE A 47 7.18 3.84 0.14
N ILE A 48 8.22 3.04 0.36
CA ILE A 48 8.11 1.71 0.95
C ILE A 48 8.23 1.89 2.46
N GLN A 49 7.09 1.95 3.11
CA GLN A 49 6.98 2.30 4.53
C GLN A 49 7.35 1.12 5.43
N ARG A 50 8.17 1.38 6.44
CA ARG A 50 8.49 0.46 7.55
C ARG A 50 8.03 1.04 8.89
N GLU A 51 7.92 2.36 8.95
CA GLU A 51 7.54 3.13 10.13
C GLU A 51 6.02 3.20 10.36
N ALA A 52 5.22 3.00 9.31
CA ALA A 52 3.76 3.11 9.37
C ALA A 52 3.10 1.90 10.06
N VAL A 53 3.64 1.46 11.19
CA VAL A 53 3.18 0.29 11.96
C VAL A 53 1.80 0.46 12.61
N ARG A 54 1.22 1.64 12.51
CA ARG A 54 -0.12 1.96 13.01
C ARG A 54 -0.97 2.49 11.87
N PRO A 55 -2.14 1.88 11.59
CA PRO A 55 -3.07 2.45 10.61
C PRO A 55 -3.59 3.79 11.11
N TYR A 56 -3.88 4.73 10.20
CA TYR A 56 -4.45 6.01 10.58
C TYR A 56 -5.84 5.81 11.19
N PRO A 57 -6.09 6.24 12.46
CA PRO A 57 -7.42 6.13 13.04
C PRO A 57 -8.35 7.21 12.46
N PHE A 58 -9.63 6.88 12.35
CA PHE A 58 -10.64 7.89 12.06
C PHE A 58 -10.75 8.87 13.24
N PRO A 59 -10.75 10.20 13.02
CA PRO A 59 -10.87 11.19 14.10
C PRO A 59 -12.14 10.96 14.94
N ARG A 60 -11.98 10.92 16.26
CA ARG A 60 -13.09 10.70 17.20
C ARG A 60 -13.39 11.92 18.07
N ASP A 61 -12.53 12.91 18.04
CA ASP A 61 -12.76 14.15 18.78
C ASP A 61 -13.78 15.05 18.10
N VAL A 62 -14.69 15.60 18.87
CA VAL A 62 -15.80 16.43 18.39
C VAL A 62 -15.30 17.69 17.66
N LYS A 63 -14.21 18.29 18.10
CA LYS A 63 -13.64 19.49 17.53
C LYS A 63 -13.20 19.26 16.08
N THR A 64 -12.47 18.14 15.83
CA THR A 64 -12.06 17.77 14.47
C THR A 64 -13.26 17.46 13.60
N LEU A 65 -14.24 16.69 14.10
CA LEU A 65 -15.45 16.37 13.34
C LEU A 65 -16.23 17.62 12.95
N LEU A 66 -16.46 18.56 13.88
CA LEU A 66 -17.11 19.82 13.61
C LEU A 66 -16.33 20.71 12.62
N SER A 67 -15.00 20.65 12.63
CA SER A 67 -14.15 21.41 11.70
C SER A 67 -14.27 20.94 10.23
N VAL A 68 -14.71 19.70 10.01
CA VAL A 68 -14.92 19.12 8.67
C VAL A 68 -16.28 19.48 8.10
N LEU A 69 -17.30 19.68 8.94
CA LEU A 69 -18.70 19.94 8.52
C LEU A 69 -18.85 21.08 7.52
N PRO A 70 -18.15 22.24 7.64
CA PRO A 70 -18.29 23.32 6.66
C PRO A 70 -17.74 23.00 5.27
N ASN A 71 -17.10 21.83 5.08
CA ASN A 71 -16.48 21.38 3.82
C ASN A 71 -15.51 22.40 3.21
N ARG A 72 -14.76 23.14 4.06
CA ARG A 72 -13.84 24.21 3.66
C ARG A 72 -12.37 23.88 3.93
N ARG A 73 -12.08 22.70 4.49
CA ARG A 73 -10.70 22.30 4.78
C ARG A 73 -9.95 22.00 3.49
N VAL A 74 -8.63 22.22 3.52
CA VAL A 74 -7.75 21.95 2.37
C VAL A 74 -7.48 20.44 2.21
N ASP A 75 -7.41 19.74 3.34
CA ASP A 75 -7.06 18.33 3.45
C ASP A 75 -8.27 17.38 3.30
N ILE A 76 -9.49 17.85 3.56
CA ILE A 76 -10.72 17.04 3.47
C ILE A 76 -11.79 17.83 2.73
N ARG A 77 -12.21 17.30 1.59
CA ARG A 77 -13.33 17.78 0.79
C ARG A 77 -14.25 16.63 0.44
N TYR A 78 -15.56 16.83 0.56
CA TYR A 78 -16.53 15.80 0.23
C TYR A 78 -17.69 16.34 -0.62
N ARG A 79 -18.28 15.46 -1.43
CA ARG A 79 -19.52 15.73 -2.14
C ARG A 79 -20.69 15.20 -1.31
N PRO A 80 -21.72 16.01 -0.98
CA PRO A 80 -22.83 15.54 -0.13
C PRO A 80 -23.50 14.27 -0.67
N ALA A 81 -23.74 14.18 -1.98
CA ALA A 81 -24.31 12.97 -2.59
C ALA A 81 -23.41 11.72 -2.44
N GLY A 82 -22.09 11.90 -2.43
CA GLY A 82 -21.15 10.79 -2.19
C GLY A 82 -21.13 10.30 -0.75
N MET A 83 -21.49 11.16 0.21
CA MET A 83 -21.52 10.81 1.63
C MET A 83 -22.58 9.74 1.95
N VAL A 84 -23.68 9.69 1.20
CA VAL A 84 -24.71 8.64 1.37
C VAL A 84 -24.12 7.26 1.13
N ASN A 85 -23.40 7.10 0.04
CA ASN A 85 -22.73 5.82 -0.30
C ASN A 85 -21.53 5.51 0.62
N ALA A 86 -20.87 6.54 1.13
CA ALA A 86 -19.73 6.42 2.04
C ALA A 86 -20.15 6.21 3.51
N ALA A 87 -21.41 6.44 3.87
CA ALA A 87 -21.85 6.45 5.27
C ALA A 87 -21.55 5.13 6.00
N SER A 88 -21.88 3.99 5.40
CA SER A 88 -21.62 2.67 6.00
C SER A 88 -20.14 2.37 6.17
N PRO A 89 -19.26 2.52 5.15
CA PRO A 89 -17.82 2.39 5.30
C PRO A 89 -17.22 3.35 6.33
N LEU A 90 -17.63 4.62 6.35
CA LEU A 90 -17.15 5.60 7.32
C LEU A 90 -17.55 5.26 8.75
N LEU A 91 -18.79 4.78 8.95
CA LEU A 91 -19.25 4.34 10.27
C LEU A 91 -18.42 3.14 10.77
N ARG A 92 -18.16 2.16 9.91
CA ARG A 92 -17.30 1.01 10.25
C ARG A 92 -15.88 1.45 10.57
N TYR A 93 -15.33 2.39 9.80
CA TYR A 93 -14.00 2.95 10.05
C TYR A 93 -13.95 3.65 11.41
N TRP A 94 -14.96 4.48 11.72
CA TRP A 94 -15.09 5.12 13.03
C TRP A 94 -15.21 4.11 14.17
N MET A 95 -15.99 3.05 14.02
CA MET A 95 -16.14 1.97 15.01
C MET A 95 -14.82 1.23 15.24
N ASN A 96 -14.12 0.84 14.15
CA ASN A 96 -12.83 0.15 14.23
C ASN A 96 -11.70 1.05 14.76
N SER A 97 -11.86 2.36 14.71
CA SER A 97 -10.96 3.34 15.32
C SER A 97 -11.23 3.57 16.80
N ALA A 98 -12.21 2.87 17.41
CA ALA A 98 -12.40 2.90 18.86
C ALA A 98 -11.21 2.26 19.58
N PRO A 99 -10.73 2.78 20.74
CA PRO A 99 -9.48 2.35 21.37
C PRO A 99 -9.35 0.83 21.54
N LYS A 100 -10.41 0.15 22.01
CA LYS A 100 -10.40 -1.31 22.19
C LYS A 100 -10.30 -2.10 20.89
N ALA A 101 -10.98 -1.65 19.83
CA ALA A 101 -10.91 -2.29 18.51
C ALA A 101 -9.56 -2.01 17.84
N TYR A 102 -9.12 -0.76 17.89
CA TYR A 102 -7.86 -0.32 17.32
C TYR A 102 -6.65 -1.04 17.93
N GLN A 103 -6.62 -1.24 19.25
CA GLN A 103 -5.56 -2.00 19.94
C GLN A 103 -5.43 -3.44 19.46
N LYS A 104 -6.51 -4.06 18.97
CA LYS A 104 -6.48 -5.42 18.40
C LYS A 104 -5.97 -5.42 16.95
N ILE A 105 -6.25 -4.36 16.20
CA ILE A 105 -5.90 -4.24 14.77
C ILE A 105 -4.41 -3.91 14.60
N VAL A 106 -3.86 -3.03 15.46
CA VAL A 106 -2.49 -2.54 15.32
C VAL A 106 -1.43 -3.65 15.24
N PRO A 107 -1.40 -4.68 16.10
CA PRO A 107 -0.39 -5.73 16.02
C PRO A 107 -0.42 -6.51 14.70
N GLU A 108 -1.62 -6.84 14.22
CA GLU A 108 -1.80 -7.55 12.95
C GLU A 108 -1.33 -6.70 11.76
N TYR A 109 -1.73 -5.43 11.74
CA TYR A 109 -1.28 -4.48 10.73
C TYR A 109 0.24 -4.27 10.78
N ALA A 110 0.81 -4.08 11.98
CA ALA A 110 2.25 -3.91 12.16
C ALA A 110 3.05 -5.12 11.66
N SER A 111 2.54 -6.35 11.84
CA SER A 111 3.19 -7.56 11.36
C SER A 111 3.38 -7.56 9.84
N LEU A 112 2.41 -7.03 9.09
CA LEU A 112 2.50 -6.89 7.63
C LEU A 112 3.49 -5.78 7.23
N ILE A 113 3.40 -4.62 7.87
CA ILE A 113 4.30 -3.48 7.57
C ILE A 113 5.76 -3.83 7.85
N GLN A 114 6.03 -4.60 8.91
CA GLN A 114 7.38 -5.06 9.25
C GLN A 114 8.01 -5.94 8.17
N LEU A 115 7.23 -6.56 7.31
CA LEU A 115 7.73 -7.39 6.20
C LEU A 115 8.07 -6.56 4.96
N SER A 116 7.65 -5.29 4.85
CA SER A 116 7.74 -4.49 3.63
C SER A 116 9.15 -4.48 3.02
N LEU A 117 10.15 -4.05 3.78
CA LEU A 117 11.54 -3.97 3.27
C LEU A 117 12.13 -5.35 2.99
N LYS A 118 11.83 -6.33 3.85
CA LYS A 118 12.31 -7.70 3.71
C LYS A 118 11.79 -8.37 2.43
N THR A 119 10.58 -8.04 2.02
CA THR A 119 9.96 -8.62 0.81
C THR A 119 10.30 -7.82 -0.44
N HIS A 120 10.45 -6.49 -0.35
CA HIS A 120 10.86 -5.67 -1.48
C HIS A 120 12.35 -5.82 -1.86
N GLY A 121 13.24 -5.98 -0.89
CA GLY A 121 14.69 -6.10 -1.15
C GLY A 121 15.04 -7.13 -2.22
N PRO A 122 14.68 -8.42 -2.04
CA PRO A 122 14.95 -9.46 -3.04
C PRO A 122 14.34 -9.19 -4.42
N MET A 123 13.19 -8.51 -4.47
CA MET A 123 12.56 -8.13 -5.74
C MET A 123 13.32 -7.01 -6.45
N ILE A 124 13.80 -6.01 -5.70
CA ILE A 124 14.63 -4.91 -6.22
C ILE A 124 15.92 -5.48 -6.81
N ASP A 125 16.59 -6.37 -6.08
CA ASP A 125 17.82 -7.01 -6.51
C ASP A 125 17.60 -7.85 -7.78
N ALA A 126 16.58 -8.71 -7.80
CA ALA A 126 16.23 -9.55 -8.96
C ALA A 126 15.84 -8.73 -10.19
N ALA A 127 15.25 -7.56 -9.98
CA ALA A 127 14.83 -6.65 -11.05
C ALA A 127 15.95 -5.70 -11.53
N GLY A 128 17.10 -5.65 -10.86
CA GLY A 128 18.14 -4.65 -11.13
C GLY A 128 17.66 -3.21 -10.91
N ALA A 129 16.68 -3.02 -10.01
CA ALA A 129 15.94 -1.76 -9.85
C ALA A 129 16.50 -0.88 -8.72
N GLU A 130 17.71 -1.13 -8.23
CA GLU A 130 18.34 -0.37 -7.15
C GLU A 130 18.48 1.12 -7.47
N HIS A 131 18.69 1.46 -8.74
CA HIS A 131 18.79 2.85 -9.21
C HIS A 131 17.50 3.66 -9.04
N LEU A 132 16.36 3.02 -8.84
CA LEU A 132 15.06 3.65 -8.58
C LEU A 132 14.81 3.87 -7.08
N VAL A 133 15.62 3.29 -6.19
CA VAL A 133 15.37 3.25 -4.76
C VAL A 133 16.44 4.02 -3.99
N ARG A 134 16.00 4.82 -3.02
CA ARG A 134 16.88 5.49 -2.05
C ARG A 134 16.57 4.99 -0.66
N ARG A 135 17.59 4.54 0.06
CA ARG A 135 17.47 3.96 1.41
C ARG A 135 17.86 4.99 2.48
N GLN A 136 17.33 6.19 2.38
CA GLN A 136 17.67 7.34 3.23
C GLN A 136 16.49 7.81 4.10
N GLY A 137 15.42 7.04 4.14
CA GLY A 137 14.23 7.44 4.87
C GLY A 137 13.51 8.63 4.24
N TRP A 138 12.71 9.32 5.06
CA TRP A 138 12.01 10.53 4.67
C TRP A 138 11.75 11.45 5.87
N LEU A 139 11.53 12.75 5.61
CA LEU A 139 11.34 13.78 6.61
C LEU A 139 9.85 14.12 6.78
N GLU A 140 9.35 14.02 7.99
CA GLU A 140 8.01 14.48 8.39
C GLU A 140 8.14 15.84 9.07
N LEU A 141 7.68 16.91 8.40
CA LEU A 141 7.92 18.29 8.78
C LEU A 141 6.82 18.86 9.68
N TYR A 142 7.20 19.69 10.66
CA TYR A 142 6.26 20.27 11.62
C TYR A 142 6.41 21.78 11.72
N ARG A 143 5.24 22.46 11.90
CA ARG A 143 5.13 23.91 12.05
C ARG A 143 4.74 24.35 13.46
N THR A 144 4.36 23.41 14.33
CA THR A 144 3.95 23.73 15.71
C THR A 144 4.60 22.79 16.71
N PRO A 145 5.09 23.31 17.86
CA PRO A 145 5.75 22.49 18.89
C PRO A 145 4.88 21.35 19.41
N GLU A 146 3.58 21.63 19.59
CA GLU A 146 2.63 20.66 20.16
C GLU A 146 2.48 19.43 19.25
N LYS A 147 2.38 19.65 17.92
CA LYS A 147 2.26 18.55 16.96
C LYS A 147 3.56 17.75 16.87
N LEU A 148 4.71 18.42 16.86
CA LEU A 148 6.01 17.76 16.86
C LEU A 148 6.18 16.90 18.13
N ALA A 149 5.91 17.46 19.30
CA ALA A 149 6.03 16.73 20.56
C ALA A 149 5.09 15.51 20.64
N ALA A 150 3.85 15.66 20.19
CA ALA A 150 2.89 14.55 20.10
C ALA A 150 3.42 13.43 19.20
N ARG A 151 3.95 13.79 18.04
CA ARG A 151 4.46 12.81 17.07
C ARG A 151 5.74 12.13 17.53
N ILE A 152 6.64 12.84 18.23
CA ILE A 152 7.83 12.26 18.84
C ILE A 152 7.43 11.16 19.84
N LYS A 153 6.43 11.41 20.68
CA LYS A 153 5.92 10.41 21.62
C LYS A 153 5.39 9.15 20.92
N GLU A 154 4.68 9.32 19.82
CA GLU A 154 4.20 8.19 18.99
C GLU A 154 5.38 7.43 18.34
N ALA A 155 6.41 8.16 17.87
CA ALA A 155 7.60 7.58 17.28
C ALA A 155 8.44 6.79 18.30
N GLU A 156 8.59 7.30 19.52
CA GLU A 156 9.24 6.59 20.63
C GLU A 156 8.49 5.30 20.97
N GLU A 157 7.16 5.33 20.99
CA GLU A 157 6.36 4.14 21.22
C GLU A 157 6.50 3.13 20.07
N ALA A 158 6.51 3.59 18.81
CA ALA A 158 6.76 2.74 17.65
C ALA A 158 8.16 2.12 17.67
N ARG A 159 9.17 2.89 18.09
CA ARG A 159 10.54 2.38 18.33
C ARG A 159 10.53 1.28 19.37
N ARG A 160 9.91 1.52 20.53
CA ARG A 160 9.89 0.58 21.65
C ARG A 160 9.15 -0.73 21.32
N LEU A 161 8.02 -0.65 20.61
CA LEU A 161 7.15 -1.80 20.35
C LEU A 161 7.51 -2.55 19.06
N TYR A 162 8.00 -1.84 18.05
CA TYR A 162 8.15 -2.38 16.69
C TYR A 162 9.55 -2.18 16.10
N GLY A 163 10.49 -1.59 16.86
CA GLY A 163 11.87 -1.38 16.43
C GLY A 163 12.04 -0.35 15.31
N VAL A 164 11.06 0.54 15.10
CA VAL A 164 11.14 1.62 14.11
C VAL A 164 12.27 2.58 14.46
N GLN A 165 13.10 2.94 13.47
CA GLN A 165 14.21 3.86 13.66
C GLN A 165 13.83 5.27 13.19
N PHE A 166 14.14 6.26 14.01
CA PHE A 166 13.95 7.67 13.68
C PHE A 166 14.92 8.58 14.41
N GLU A 167 15.11 9.78 13.86
CA GLU A 167 15.81 10.90 14.49
C GLU A 167 14.87 12.09 14.61
N GLN A 168 15.00 12.82 15.72
CA GLN A 168 14.37 14.13 15.86
C GLN A 168 15.35 15.18 15.35
N LEU A 169 14.90 16.04 14.44
CA LEU A 169 15.66 17.16 13.93
C LEU A 169 15.04 18.48 14.45
N ASP A 170 15.83 19.29 15.11
CA ASP A 170 15.50 20.67 15.38
C ASP A 170 15.67 21.54 14.13
N ARG A 171 15.39 22.84 14.22
CA ARG A 171 15.51 23.74 13.07
C ARG A 171 16.92 23.78 12.49
N ALA A 172 17.95 23.81 13.34
CA ALA A 172 19.34 23.92 12.89
C ALA A 172 19.79 22.66 12.15
N ALA A 173 19.53 21.47 12.72
CA ALA A 173 19.84 20.20 12.07
C ALA A 173 19.04 19.98 10.79
N LEU A 174 17.80 20.49 10.73
CA LEU A 174 16.97 20.41 9.52
C LEU A 174 17.51 21.33 8.41
N GLU A 175 18.00 22.52 8.75
CA GLU A 175 18.57 23.48 7.80
C GLU A 175 19.86 22.95 7.14
N GLU A 176 20.69 22.19 7.89
CA GLU A 176 21.85 21.51 7.32
C GLU A 176 21.47 20.46 6.28
N LYS A 177 20.37 19.73 6.50
CA LYS A 177 19.90 18.66 5.58
C LYS A 177 19.13 19.23 4.39
N GLU A 178 18.30 20.25 4.61
CA GLU A 178 17.36 20.82 3.64
C GLU A 178 17.35 22.35 3.72
N PRO A 179 18.37 23.02 3.21
CA PRO A 179 18.54 24.49 3.34
C PRO A 179 17.43 25.33 2.70
N SER A 180 16.68 24.74 1.76
CA SER A 180 15.61 25.43 1.02
C SER A 180 14.26 25.46 1.74
N LEU A 181 14.15 24.83 2.92
CA LEU A 181 12.88 24.81 3.67
C LEU A 181 12.55 26.15 4.29
N SER A 182 11.26 26.51 4.24
CA SER A 182 10.73 27.73 4.84
C SER A 182 10.98 27.80 6.34
N ASP A 183 11.25 29.02 6.87
CA ASP A 183 11.42 29.31 8.30
C ASP A 183 10.19 28.98 9.16
N THR A 184 9.04 28.75 8.54
CA THR A 184 7.83 28.30 9.23
C THR A 184 7.93 26.85 9.74
N ILE A 185 8.91 26.08 9.28
CA ILE A 185 9.17 24.72 9.75
C ILE A 185 10.09 24.78 10.97
N ILE A 186 9.62 24.27 12.10
CA ILE A 186 10.33 24.35 13.38
C ILE A 186 11.17 23.12 13.69
N GLY A 187 10.97 22.03 12.97
CA GLY A 187 11.67 20.76 13.14
C GLY A 187 10.98 19.63 12.38
N ALA A 188 11.57 18.45 12.46
CA ALA A 188 11.12 17.28 11.75
C ALA A 188 11.34 15.98 12.54
N ILE A 189 10.65 14.93 12.11
CA ILE A 189 11.05 13.56 12.38
C ILE A 189 11.64 13.00 11.08
N HIS A 190 12.86 12.51 11.14
CA HIS A 190 13.49 11.75 10.08
C HIS A 190 13.28 10.25 10.36
N TRP A 191 12.38 9.63 9.60
CA TRP A 191 12.17 8.18 9.62
C TRP A 191 13.30 7.51 8.84
N LEU A 192 14.11 6.68 9.48
CA LEU A 192 15.35 6.16 8.92
C LEU A 192 15.16 4.86 8.12
N ASP A 193 14.19 4.04 8.53
CA ASP A 193 13.97 2.71 7.92
C ASP A 193 13.36 2.77 6.50
N PRO A 194 12.38 3.64 6.18
CA PRO A 194 11.69 3.62 4.89
C PRO A 194 12.60 3.82 3.70
N TRP A 195 12.19 3.26 2.55
CA TRP A 195 12.86 3.53 1.29
C TRP A 195 11.97 4.40 0.41
N THR A 196 12.58 5.34 -0.33
CA THR A 196 11.87 6.16 -1.29
C THR A 196 12.14 5.67 -2.71
N VAL A 197 11.13 5.78 -3.58
CA VAL A 197 11.14 5.29 -4.95
C VAL A 197 10.96 6.47 -5.90
N ALA A 198 11.91 6.70 -6.79
CA ALA A 198 11.89 7.82 -7.73
C ALA A 198 10.81 7.66 -8.82
N ASP A 199 10.55 6.43 -9.25
CA ASP A 199 9.52 6.08 -10.24
C ASP A 199 8.75 4.83 -9.78
N PRO A 200 7.60 4.99 -9.10
CA PRO A 200 6.82 3.86 -8.62
C PRO A 200 6.28 2.96 -9.75
N GLY A 201 5.88 3.56 -10.88
CA GLY A 201 5.41 2.81 -12.05
C GLY A 201 6.54 2.00 -12.69
N GLY A 202 7.71 2.62 -12.81
CA GLY A 202 8.93 1.97 -13.30
C GLY A 202 9.37 0.81 -12.39
N LEU A 203 9.25 0.94 -11.08
CA LEU A 203 9.57 -0.14 -10.15
C LEU A 203 8.63 -1.34 -10.36
N VAL A 204 7.32 -1.12 -10.53
CA VAL A 204 6.37 -2.22 -10.82
C VAL A 204 6.69 -2.88 -12.16
N ALA A 205 7.03 -2.10 -13.18
CA ALA A 205 7.41 -2.63 -14.49
C ALA A 205 8.69 -3.47 -14.41
N ALA A 206 9.69 -3.03 -13.62
CA ALA A 206 10.92 -3.79 -13.40
C ALA A 206 10.65 -5.13 -12.67
N TYR A 207 9.80 -5.13 -11.66
CA TYR A 207 9.37 -6.37 -10.98
C TYR A 207 8.62 -7.32 -11.92
N ALA A 208 7.75 -6.79 -12.78
CA ALA A 208 7.03 -7.58 -13.77
C ALA A 208 7.99 -8.19 -14.81
N GLN A 209 9.03 -7.44 -15.20
CA GLN A 209 10.07 -7.96 -16.09
C GLN A 209 10.89 -9.07 -15.42
N ALA A 210 11.27 -8.91 -14.14
CA ALA A 210 11.96 -9.95 -13.37
C ALA A 210 11.09 -11.22 -13.23
N PHE A 211 9.80 -11.05 -12.98
CA PHE A 211 8.83 -12.15 -12.96
C PHE A 211 8.78 -12.89 -14.31
N SER A 212 8.74 -12.16 -15.43
CA SER A 212 8.72 -12.74 -16.79
C SER A 212 10.04 -13.46 -17.11
N ASN A 213 11.18 -12.88 -16.74
CA ASN A 213 12.51 -13.49 -16.94
C ASN A 213 12.67 -14.81 -16.16
N ASP A 214 11.97 -14.95 -15.02
CA ASP A 214 11.92 -16.18 -14.22
C ASP A 214 10.87 -17.20 -14.75
N GLY A 215 10.37 -17.02 -15.95
CA GLY A 215 9.40 -17.90 -16.59
C GLY A 215 7.94 -17.69 -16.16
N GLY A 216 7.63 -16.56 -15.54
CA GLY A 216 6.25 -16.11 -15.31
C GLY A 216 5.61 -15.62 -16.61
N ARG A 217 4.31 -15.88 -16.77
CA ARG A 217 3.55 -15.43 -17.93
C ARG A 217 2.78 -14.14 -17.62
N ILE A 218 2.91 -13.13 -18.48
CA ILE A 218 2.08 -11.92 -18.42
C ILE A 218 1.10 -11.95 -19.59
N LEU A 219 -0.19 -11.84 -19.29
CA LEU A 219 -1.28 -11.79 -20.25
C LEU A 219 -1.97 -10.43 -20.17
N GLN A 220 -1.78 -9.59 -21.16
CA GLN A 220 -2.51 -8.33 -21.26
C GLN A 220 -3.88 -8.57 -21.89
N ALA A 221 -4.92 -8.66 -21.08
CA ALA A 221 -6.29 -8.89 -21.52
C ALA A 221 -7.31 -8.44 -20.47
N ASP A 222 -8.51 -8.05 -20.94
CA ASP A 222 -9.65 -7.84 -20.06
C ASP A 222 -10.13 -9.15 -19.48
N ILE A 223 -10.36 -9.17 -18.16
CA ILE A 223 -10.99 -10.29 -17.45
C ILE A 223 -12.50 -10.21 -17.68
N LYS A 224 -13.11 -11.30 -18.18
CA LYS A 224 -14.54 -11.37 -18.47
C LYS A 224 -15.32 -12.08 -17.38
N SER A 225 -14.81 -13.20 -16.88
CA SER A 225 -15.45 -13.92 -15.77
C SER A 225 -14.44 -14.80 -15.03
N VAL A 226 -14.77 -15.12 -13.79
CA VAL A 226 -14.07 -16.08 -12.95
C VAL A 226 -15.12 -17.00 -12.36
N GLN A 227 -14.95 -18.31 -12.51
CA GLN A 227 -15.92 -19.31 -12.06
C GLN A 227 -15.19 -20.52 -11.47
N GLN A 228 -15.72 -21.07 -10.40
CA GLN A 228 -15.22 -22.34 -9.88
C GLN A 228 -15.93 -23.51 -10.59
N ILE A 229 -15.13 -24.42 -11.13
CA ILE A 229 -15.62 -25.64 -11.81
C ILE A 229 -14.98 -26.84 -11.11
N GLY A 230 -15.77 -27.53 -10.27
CA GLY A 230 -15.25 -28.58 -9.40
C GLY A 230 -14.18 -28.03 -8.43
N ASP A 231 -13.01 -28.63 -8.44
CA ASP A 231 -11.87 -28.23 -7.60
C ASP A 231 -10.95 -27.20 -8.28
N ARG A 232 -11.27 -26.76 -9.50
CA ARG A 232 -10.46 -25.82 -10.28
C ARG A 232 -11.22 -24.54 -10.57
N TRP A 233 -10.47 -23.54 -11.03
CA TRP A 233 -11.01 -22.27 -11.43
C TRP A 233 -10.87 -22.07 -12.93
N GLN A 234 -11.92 -21.56 -13.58
CA GLN A 234 -11.90 -21.08 -14.93
C GLN A 234 -11.87 -19.54 -14.94
N VAL A 235 -10.85 -18.97 -15.58
CA VAL A 235 -10.72 -17.53 -15.78
C VAL A 235 -10.84 -17.25 -17.26
N ASN A 236 -11.93 -16.61 -17.66
CA ASN A 236 -12.16 -16.21 -19.04
C ASN A 236 -11.67 -14.77 -19.24
N THR A 237 -10.80 -14.57 -20.22
CA THR A 237 -10.30 -13.26 -20.63
C THR A 237 -10.77 -12.94 -22.05
N ALA A 238 -10.50 -11.72 -22.53
CA ALA A 238 -10.76 -11.36 -23.92
C ALA A 238 -9.86 -12.12 -24.93
N ALA A 239 -8.74 -12.68 -24.45
CA ALA A 239 -7.78 -13.39 -25.31
C ALA A 239 -7.94 -14.91 -25.26
N GLU A 240 -8.17 -15.49 -24.07
CA GLU A 240 -8.22 -16.95 -23.86
C GLU A 240 -8.95 -17.31 -22.56
N SER A 241 -9.26 -18.59 -22.41
CA SER A 241 -9.75 -19.19 -21.15
C SER A 241 -8.63 -19.97 -20.48
N LEU A 242 -8.43 -19.72 -19.19
CA LEU A 242 -7.41 -20.34 -18.36
C LEU A 242 -8.09 -21.23 -17.30
N GLU A 243 -7.65 -22.49 -17.19
CA GLU A 243 -8.09 -23.40 -16.15
C GLU A 243 -6.94 -23.62 -15.15
N VAL A 244 -7.15 -23.26 -13.88
CA VAL A 244 -6.09 -23.16 -12.88
C VAL A 244 -6.52 -23.70 -11.51
N ASP A 245 -5.55 -24.02 -10.66
CA ASP A 245 -5.79 -24.48 -9.30
C ASP A 245 -6.16 -23.34 -8.35
N ASN A 246 -5.58 -22.14 -8.59
CA ASN A 246 -5.79 -20.97 -7.71
C ASN A 246 -6.00 -19.70 -8.51
N VAL A 247 -6.84 -18.81 -7.99
CA VAL A 247 -6.99 -17.44 -8.45
C VAL A 247 -6.70 -16.47 -7.32
N VAL A 248 -5.85 -15.50 -7.58
CA VAL A 248 -5.56 -14.39 -6.66
C VAL A 248 -6.17 -13.12 -7.24
N VAL A 249 -7.06 -12.47 -6.48
CA VAL A 249 -7.68 -11.21 -6.89
C VAL A 249 -6.89 -10.05 -6.29
N ALA A 250 -6.11 -9.36 -7.13
CA ALA A 250 -5.27 -8.22 -6.77
C ALA A 250 -5.64 -6.95 -7.57
N LEU A 251 -6.94 -6.78 -7.86
CA LEU A 251 -7.49 -5.74 -8.73
C LEU A 251 -7.60 -4.35 -8.07
N GLY A 252 -6.97 -4.13 -6.92
CA GLY A 252 -6.99 -2.85 -6.21
C GLY A 252 -8.43 -2.36 -5.94
N PRO A 253 -8.78 -1.11 -6.32
CA PRO A 253 -10.11 -0.55 -6.06
C PRO A 253 -11.26 -1.31 -6.71
N TRP A 254 -11.00 -2.10 -7.73
CA TRP A 254 -12.03 -2.89 -8.45
C TRP A 254 -12.27 -4.27 -7.82
N ALA A 255 -11.42 -4.71 -6.88
CA ALA A 255 -11.53 -6.03 -6.26
C ALA A 255 -12.91 -6.25 -5.59
N GLY A 256 -13.45 -5.24 -4.93
CA GLY A 256 -14.73 -5.34 -4.22
C GLY A 256 -15.93 -5.68 -5.12
N SER A 257 -15.99 -5.11 -6.34
CA SER A 257 -17.06 -5.42 -7.31
C SER A 257 -16.91 -6.83 -7.86
N TRP A 258 -15.70 -7.25 -8.21
CA TRP A 258 -15.42 -8.60 -8.70
C TRP A 258 -15.70 -9.68 -7.66
N LEU A 259 -15.27 -9.48 -6.44
CA LEU A 259 -15.48 -10.43 -5.35
C LEU A 259 -16.94 -10.57 -4.96
N LYS A 260 -17.74 -9.50 -5.13
CA LYS A 260 -19.20 -9.55 -4.92
C LYS A 260 -19.89 -10.51 -5.91
N GLU A 261 -19.45 -10.55 -7.16
CA GLU A 261 -19.97 -11.50 -8.16
C GLU A 261 -19.65 -12.96 -7.80
N LEU A 262 -18.56 -13.19 -7.08
CA LEU A 262 -18.18 -14.50 -6.55
C LEU A 262 -18.82 -14.82 -5.18
N GLY A 263 -19.74 -13.99 -4.68
CA GLY A 263 -20.41 -14.18 -3.39
C GLY A 263 -19.65 -13.68 -2.17
N TYR A 264 -18.47 -13.04 -2.35
CA TYR A 264 -17.71 -12.47 -1.25
C TYR A 264 -18.05 -10.99 -1.05
N HIS A 265 -18.34 -10.62 0.20
CA HIS A 265 -18.61 -9.23 0.56
C HIS A 265 -17.45 -8.67 1.38
N PHE A 266 -16.77 -7.67 0.82
CA PHE A 266 -15.79 -6.86 1.54
C PHE A 266 -16.46 -5.63 2.15
N PRO A 267 -16.03 -5.22 3.36
CA PRO A 267 -16.60 -4.08 4.05
C PRO A 267 -16.33 -2.74 3.34
#